data_95175623e7b4ea2e72003d59406cabdd
#
_entry.id   95175623e7b4ea2e72003d59406cabdd
#
_cell.length_a   1.000
_cell.length_b   1.000
_cell.length_c   1.000
_cell.angle_alpha   90.00
_cell.angle_beta   90.00
_cell.angle_gamma   90.00
#
_symmetry.space_group_name_H-M   'P 1'
#
loop_
_entity.id
_entity.type
_entity.pdbx_description
1 polymer ?
#
loop_
_entity_poly.entity_id
_entity_poly.type
_entity_poly.pdbx_seq_one_letter_code
_entity_poly.pdbx_strand_id
1 'polypeptide(L)'
;MLESKELATVQIEDQQIYFVDKNDNSYKTNAIAQDNNLVTRLEDAGVEFGTVYQSPTIWDSLLNLLISFLPMIILFWFVNRWASKKMQEMGGAGGNAMLFGGKSGAKQYVVDDETGIKFNDVAGEDEAKESLQEIVDFLNNPKKYEEIGAKMPKGVLLVGPPGTGKTLLARAVAGEAGVPFFSIAGSEFVEMFVGMGASKVRDLFKQAGEKAPCIVFIDEIDTIGKKRDGGSNLGGNDEREQTLNQLLTEMDGFDATKGVVILAATNRPESLDPALTRPGRFDRRVPVELPDLKGRESILRLHAKKVKLGPDCDFGVVARMTPGASGAELANIVNEAALCAVRHHRKAVTQFDLQEAVDTILAGAQKKNKILNNKEKLSLIHISEP
;
A
#
# COMPACT_ATOMS: atom_id res chain seq x y z
N MET A 1 -70.36 -40.55 26.00
CA MET A 1 -71.02 -39.20 25.84
C MET A 1 -71.41 -38.94 24.40
N LEU A 2 -70.65 -39.17 23.36
CA LEU A 2 -71.05 -39.02 21.96
C LEU A 2 -72.19 -40.00 21.61
N GLU A 3 -72.03 -41.28 21.98
CA GLU A 3 -73.04 -42.32 21.75
C GLU A 3 -74.32 -42.16 22.60
N SER A 4 -74.21 -41.51 23.77
CA SER A 4 -75.34 -41.26 24.66
C SER A 4 -76.08 -39.96 24.32
N LYS A 5 -75.63 -39.22 23.29
CA LYS A 5 -76.24 -37.93 22.85
C LYS A 5 -76.33 -36.83 23.93
N GLU A 6 -75.35 -36.84 24.86
CA GLU A 6 -75.28 -35.92 26.01
C GLU A 6 -74.49 -34.64 25.71
N LEU A 7 -73.83 -34.55 24.55
CA LEU A 7 -73.01 -33.42 24.16
C LEU A 7 -73.82 -32.26 23.62
N ALA A 8 -73.53 -31.04 24.03
CA ALA A 8 -74.15 -29.80 23.56
C ALA A 8 -73.29 -29.13 22.51
N THR A 9 -71.98 -28.84 22.81
CA THR A 9 -71.04 -28.20 21.88
C THR A 9 -69.67 -28.81 21.96
N VAL A 10 -68.94 -28.81 20.83
CA VAL A 10 -67.57 -29.32 20.76
C VAL A 10 -66.70 -28.25 20.05
N GLN A 11 -65.60 -27.88 20.67
CA GLN A 11 -64.56 -27.03 20.07
C GLN A 11 -63.28 -27.84 19.90
N ILE A 12 -62.75 -27.83 18.69
CA ILE A 12 -61.53 -28.54 18.35
C ILE A 12 -60.42 -27.49 18.19
N GLU A 13 -59.37 -27.60 19.00
CA GLU A 13 -58.20 -26.75 19.01
C GLU A 13 -56.95 -27.64 18.83
N ASP A 14 -56.21 -27.50 17.74
CA ASP A 14 -55.00 -28.23 17.34
C ASP A 14 -54.85 -29.68 17.91
N GLN A 15 -54.54 -29.82 19.19
CA GLN A 15 -54.29 -31.09 19.85
C GLN A 15 -55.27 -31.39 20.99
N GLN A 16 -56.26 -30.53 21.23
CA GLN A 16 -57.22 -30.65 22.32
C GLN A 16 -58.63 -30.45 21.82
N ILE A 17 -59.56 -31.22 22.39
CA ILE A 17 -60.97 -31.14 22.14
C ILE A 17 -61.64 -30.73 23.44
N TYR A 18 -62.32 -29.59 23.41
CA TYR A 18 -63.14 -29.08 24.49
C TYR A 18 -64.60 -29.40 24.16
N PHE A 19 -65.30 -29.95 25.09
CA PHE A 19 -66.74 -30.24 24.89
C PHE A 19 -67.54 -29.94 26.13
N VAL A 20 -68.81 -29.53 25.93
CA VAL A 20 -69.75 -29.20 26.97
C VAL A 20 -70.88 -30.19 26.87
N ASP A 21 -71.36 -30.72 28.00
CA ASP A 21 -72.53 -31.58 28.05
C ASP A 21 -73.82 -30.74 28.16
N LYS A 22 -75.02 -31.35 28.05
CA LYS A 22 -76.33 -30.67 28.16
C LYS A 22 -76.59 -30.14 29.57
N ASN A 23 -75.78 -30.45 30.57
CA ASN A 23 -75.87 -29.96 31.94
C ASN A 23 -74.84 -28.82 32.21
N ASP A 24 -74.23 -28.26 31.16
CA ASP A 24 -73.28 -27.15 31.20
C ASP A 24 -71.91 -27.49 31.88
N ASN A 25 -71.56 -28.77 31.95
CA ASN A 25 -70.28 -29.18 32.44
C ASN A 25 -69.18 -29.20 31.28
N SER A 26 -68.08 -28.58 31.49
CA SER A 26 -67.01 -28.50 30.50
C SER A 26 -65.98 -29.60 30.72
N TYR A 27 -65.59 -30.31 29.67
CA TYR A 27 -64.61 -31.37 29.64
C TYR A 27 -63.57 -31.07 28.59
N LYS A 28 -62.37 -31.62 28.80
CA LYS A 28 -61.29 -31.53 27.81
C LYS A 28 -60.61 -32.88 27.59
N THR A 29 -60.31 -33.19 26.35
CA THR A 29 -59.55 -34.38 25.98
C THR A 29 -58.51 -34.05 24.91
N ASN A 30 -57.47 -34.88 24.78
CA ASN A 30 -56.52 -34.70 23.69
C ASN A 30 -57.13 -35.27 22.40
N ALA A 31 -56.94 -34.54 21.29
CA ALA A 31 -57.27 -35.04 19.97
C ALA A 31 -56.39 -36.23 19.63
N ILE A 32 -56.98 -37.31 19.13
CA ILE A 32 -56.22 -38.43 18.59
C ILE A 32 -55.79 -38.01 17.16
N ALA A 33 -54.48 -37.81 16.95
CA ALA A 33 -53.91 -37.41 15.66
C ALA A 33 -54.17 -38.51 14.63
N GLN A 34 -55.26 -38.44 13.90
CA GLN A 34 -55.71 -39.29 12.77
C GLN A 34 -57.11 -39.92 12.93
N ASP A 35 -57.99 -39.37 13.78
CA ASP A 35 -59.39 -39.79 13.74
C ASP A 35 -60.13 -39.01 12.64
N ASN A 36 -59.96 -39.49 11.38
CA ASN A 36 -60.62 -38.90 10.21
C ASN A 36 -62.17 -39.00 10.25
N ASN A 37 -62.72 -39.82 11.18
CA ASN A 37 -64.14 -40.03 11.29
C ASN A 37 -64.78 -39.19 12.40
N LEU A 38 -64.03 -38.40 13.17
CA LEU A 38 -64.53 -37.64 14.29
C LEU A 38 -65.58 -36.63 13.84
N VAL A 39 -65.32 -35.91 12.74
CA VAL A 39 -66.25 -34.91 12.16
C VAL A 39 -67.57 -35.59 11.75
N THR A 40 -67.51 -36.67 11.00
CA THR A 40 -68.68 -37.43 10.58
C THR A 40 -69.53 -37.94 11.76
N ARG A 41 -68.86 -38.42 12.81
CA ARG A 41 -69.54 -38.87 14.04
C ARG A 41 -70.17 -37.74 14.83
N LEU A 42 -69.61 -36.53 14.79
CA LEU A 42 -70.24 -35.35 15.42
C LEU A 42 -71.39 -34.82 14.60
N GLU A 43 -71.31 -34.87 13.26
CA GLU A 43 -72.43 -34.57 12.38
C GLU A 43 -73.62 -35.52 12.57
N ASP A 44 -73.34 -36.84 12.60
CA ASP A 44 -74.34 -37.87 12.81
C ASP A 44 -75.05 -37.77 14.19
N ALA A 45 -74.32 -37.25 15.20
CA ALA A 45 -74.81 -37.02 16.52
C ALA A 45 -75.59 -35.70 16.67
N GLY A 46 -75.58 -34.84 15.64
CA GLY A 46 -76.23 -33.51 15.62
C GLY A 46 -75.71 -32.52 16.65
N VAL A 47 -74.45 -32.60 16.94
CA VAL A 47 -73.69 -31.74 17.90
C VAL A 47 -73.12 -30.55 17.16
N GLU A 48 -73.32 -29.31 17.66
CA GLU A 48 -72.63 -28.14 17.11
C GLU A 48 -71.12 -28.21 17.40
N PHE A 49 -70.33 -28.15 16.37
CA PHE A 49 -68.87 -28.16 16.51
C PHE A 49 -68.23 -27.04 15.68
N GLY A 50 -67.08 -26.53 16.17
CA GLY A 50 -66.31 -25.48 15.49
C GLY A 50 -64.83 -25.60 15.80
N THR A 51 -64.00 -25.04 14.91
CA THR A 51 -62.58 -24.88 15.15
C THR A 51 -62.30 -23.44 15.50
N VAL A 52 -61.58 -23.19 16.59
CA VAL A 52 -61.12 -21.84 16.94
C VAL A 52 -59.76 -21.64 16.22
N TYR A 53 -59.80 -20.91 15.14
CA TYR A 53 -58.61 -20.50 14.46
C TYR A 53 -58.11 -19.18 15.08
N GLN A 54 -57.09 -19.24 15.93
CA GLN A 54 -56.38 -18.03 16.37
C GLN A 54 -55.40 -17.65 15.26
N SER A 55 -55.73 -16.65 14.44
CA SER A 55 -54.78 -16.06 13.52
C SER A 55 -53.70 -15.39 14.31
N PRO A 56 -52.35 -15.71 14.07
CA PRO A 56 -51.27 -15.07 14.79
C PRO A 56 -51.39 -13.56 14.58
N THR A 57 -51.38 -12.83 15.66
CA THR A 57 -51.40 -11.37 15.63
C THR A 57 -50.10 -10.90 14.99
N ILE A 58 -50.13 -9.77 14.26
CA ILE A 58 -48.95 -9.16 13.64
C ILE A 58 -47.80 -9.02 14.67
N TRP A 59 -48.14 -8.81 15.93
CA TRP A 59 -47.19 -8.72 17.04
C TRP A 59 -46.52 -10.06 17.36
N ASP A 60 -47.19 -11.20 17.25
CA ASP A 60 -46.63 -12.52 17.48
C ASP A 60 -45.60 -12.87 16.38
N SER A 61 -45.91 -12.50 15.13
CA SER A 61 -45.02 -12.66 14.00
C SER A 61 -43.77 -11.80 14.13
N LEU A 62 -43.92 -10.54 14.57
CA LEU A 62 -42.83 -9.62 14.84
C LEU A 62 -41.94 -10.11 16.01
N LEU A 63 -42.56 -10.62 17.06
CA LEU A 63 -41.86 -11.12 18.25
C LEU A 63 -41.06 -12.38 17.92
N ASN A 64 -41.60 -13.30 17.14
CA ASN A 64 -40.91 -14.49 16.66
C ASN A 64 -39.73 -14.15 15.73
N LEU A 65 -39.89 -13.15 14.86
CA LEU A 65 -38.84 -12.63 14.00
C LEU A 65 -37.70 -12.01 14.85
N LEU A 66 -38.05 -11.23 15.86
CA LEU A 66 -37.08 -10.60 16.77
C LEU A 66 -36.31 -11.63 17.60
N ILE A 67 -36.98 -12.66 18.12
CA ILE A 67 -36.37 -13.77 18.84
C ILE A 67 -35.43 -14.58 17.92
N SER A 68 -35.81 -14.80 16.66
CA SER A 68 -35.02 -15.51 15.67
C SER A 68 -33.69 -14.79 15.35
N PHE A 69 -33.69 -13.46 15.31
CA PHE A 69 -32.48 -12.66 15.04
C PHE A 69 -31.67 -12.34 16.30
N LEU A 70 -32.23 -12.49 17.48
CA LEU A 70 -31.57 -12.17 18.75
C LEU A 70 -30.21 -12.88 18.95
N PRO A 71 -30.06 -14.20 18.67
CA PRO A 71 -28.77 -14.87 18.76
C PRO A 71 -27.72 -14.29 17.82
N MET A 72 -28.14 -13.88 16.62
CA MET A 72 -27.25 -13.29 15.62
C MET A 72 -26.78 -11.88 16.04
N ILE A 73 -27.65 -11.09 16.64
CA ILE A 73 -27.33 -9.76 17.18
C ILE A 73 -26.38 -9.89 18.37
N ILE A 74 -26.61 -10.85 19.26
CA ILE A 74 -25.74 -11.12 20.41
C ILE A 74 -24.36 -11.59 19.93
N LEU A 75 -24.31 -12.50 18.95
CA LEU A 75 -23.07 -12.98 18.35
C LEU A 75 -22.30 -11.83 17.70
N PHE A 76 -22.99 -10.99 16.92
CA PHE A 76 -22.38 -9.81 16.29
C PHE A 76 -21.84 -8.81 17.32
N TRP A 77 -22.60 -8.57 18.41
CA TRP A 77 -22.16 -7.71 19.51
C TRP A 77 -20.93 -8.30 20.22
N PHE A 78 -20.93 -9.62 20.45
CA PHE A 78 -19.82 -10.32 21.11
C PHE A 78 -18.57 -10.33 20.24
N VAL A 79 -18.70 -10.61 18.93
CA VAL A 79 -17.61 -10.57 17.97
C VAL A 79 -17.04 -9.15 17.86
N ASN A 80 -17.89 -8.14 17.78
CA ASN A 80 -17.45 -6.74 17.74
C ASN A 80 -16.72 -6.33 19.04
N ARG A 81 -17.23 -6.75 20.19
CA ARG A 81 -16.60 -6.44 21.48
C ARG A 81 -15.28 -7.21 21.67
N TRP A 82 -15.19 -8.45 21.17
CA TRP A 82 -13.97 -9.24 21.20
C TRP A 82 -12.92 -8.73 20.22
N ALA A 83 -13.34 -8.39 19.01
CA ALA A 83 -12.50 -7.78 17.99
C ALA A 83 -11.93 -6.43 18.46
N SER A 84 -12.76 -5.58 19.08
CA SER A 84 -12.31 -4.28 19.58
C SER A 84 -11.28 -4.39 20.73
N LYS A 85 -11.39 -5.42 21.60
CA LYS A 85 -10.38 -5.66 22.65
C LYS A 85 -9.06 -6.18 22.05
N LYS A 86 -9.10 -7.10 21.08
CA LYS A 86 -7.90 -7.64 20.43
C LYS A 86 -7.20 -6.63 19.55
N MET A 87 -7.95 -5.69 18.93
CA MET A 87 -7.40 -4.57 18.17
C MET A 87 -6.69 -3.53 19.04
N GLN A 88 -7.09 -3.38 20.29
CA GLN A 88 -6.43 -2.46 21.22
C GLN A 88 -5.09 -3.02 21.74
N GLU A 89 -4.92 -4.34 21.78
CA GLU A 89 -3.66 -5.00 22.15
C GLU A 89 -2.67 -5.11 20.96
N MET A 90 -3.12 -4.98 19.73
CA MET A 90 -2.29 -5.11 18.51
C MET A 90 -1.95 -3.75 17.87
N GLY A 91 -1.83 -2.68 18.66
CA GLY A 91 -1.32 -1.37 18.22
C GLY A 91 -2.24 -0.68 17.21
N GLY A 92 -3.05 0.16 17.73
CA GLY A 92 -4.03 1.04 17.14
C GLY A 92 -3.97 1.38 15.65
N ALA A 93 -5.13 1.58 15.11
CA ALA A 93 -5.48 2.09 13.78
C ALA A 93 -5.79 1.02 12.73
N GLY A 94 -6.98 0.49 12.72
CA GLY A 94 -7.36 -0.36 11.59
C GLY A 94 -8.80 -0.87 11.50
N GLY A 95 -9.70 -0.54 12.42
CA GLY A 95 -11.01 -1.19 12.48
C GLY A 95 -12.17 -0.52 11.72
N ASN A 96 -12.11 0.79 11.48
CA ASN A 96 -13.19 1.53 10.80
C ASN A 96 -12.80 2.19 9.47
N ALA A 97 -11.54 2.06 9.05
CA ALA A 97 -11.07 2.66 7.80
C ALA A 97 -11.43 1.83 6.55
N MET A 98 -11.87 0.58 6.73
CA MET A 98 -12.13 -0.33 5.61
C MET A 98 -13.49 -0.12 4.94
N LEU A 99 -14.44 0.58 5.58
CA LEU A 99 -15.77 0.82 5.04
C LEU A 99 -16.05 2.25 4.54
N PHE A 100 -15.23 3.25 4.96
CA PHE A 100 -15.48 4.65 4.58
C PHE A 100 -14.15 5.40 4.40
N GLY A 101 -13.60 5.40 3.19
CA GLY A 101 -12.54 6.28 2.75
C GLY A 101 -11.15 5.86 3.24
N GLY A 102 -10.42 5.12 2.40
CA GLY A 102 -9.02 4.80 2.63
C GLY A 102 -8.19 6.07 2.81
N LYS A 103 -7.73 6.31 4.05
CA LYS A 103 -6.71 7.34 4.26
C LYS A 103 -5.45 6.94 3.53
N SER A 104 -4.83 7.90 2.86
CA SER A 104 -3.54 7.71 2.20
C SER A 104 -2.52 7.08 3.16
N GLY A 105 -1.90 5.99 2.73
CA GLY A 105 -0.76 5.38 3.42
C GLY A 105 0.54 6.18 3.23
N ALA A 106 0.47 7.45 2.84
CA ALA A 106 1.64 8.28 2.63
C ALA A 106 2.46 8.41 3.92
N LYS A 107 3.70 7.99 3.86
CA LYS A 107 4.66 8.13 4.95
C LYS A 107 5.09 9.58 5.04
N GLN A 108 4.86 10.19 6.19
CA GLN A 108 5.33 11.54 6.46
C GLN A 108 6.66 11.47 7.20
N TYR A 109 7.64 12.18 6.70
CA TYR A 109 8.91 12.42 7.37
C TYR A 109 8.97 13.88 7.79
N VAL A 110 9.06 14.10 9.10
CA VAL A 110 9.38 15.43 9.63
C VAL A 110 10.90 15.54 9.67
N VAL A 111 11.43 16.58 9.09
CA VAL A 111 12.87 16.83 9.12
C VAL A 111 13.20 17.46 10.46
N ASP A 112 13.75 16.66 11.39
CA ASP A 112 14.37 17.17 12.58
C ASP A 112 15.82 17.58 12.26
N ASP A 113 16.29 18.69 12.78
CA ASP A 113 17.63 19.25 12.52
C ASP A 113 18.78 18.26 12.81
N GLU A 114 18.56 17.26 13.64
CA GLU A 114 19.57 16.27 14.03
C GLU A 114 19.60 15.01 13.16
N THR A 115 18.55 14.72 12.40
CA THR A 115 18.43 13.46 11.60
C THR A 115 18.19 13.70 10.11
N GLY A 116 18.08 14.95 9.68
CA GLY A 116 17.80 15.34 8.29
C GLY A 116 18.94 14.98 7.35
N ILE A 117 18.63 14.31 6.25
CA ILE A 117 19.56 14.09 5.14
C ILE A 117 19.68 15.40 4.36
N LYS A 118 20.91 15.88 4.15
CA LYS A 118 21.21 17.11 3.39
C LYS A 118 22.00 16.80 2.12
N PHE A 119 22.20 17.79 1.27
CA PHE A 119 23.02 17.64 0.05
C PHE A 119 24.44 17.18 0.33
N ASN A 120 25.00 17.49 1.51
CA ASN A 120 26.31 17.02 1.94
C ASN A 120 26.37 15.49 2.18
N ASP A 121 25.23 14.86 2.40
CA ASP A 121 25.10 13.40 2.58
C ASP A 121 24.88 12.67 1.24
N VAL A 122 24.79 13.41 0.15
CA VAL A 122 24.70 12.90 -1.22
C VAL A 122 26.00 13.21 -1.92
N ALA A 123 26.79 12.19 -2.24
CA ALA A 123 28.04 12.36 -2.97
C ALA A 123 27.81 12.20 -4.47
N GLY A 124 28.51 13.01 -5.28
CA GLY A 124 28.29 13.09 -6.72
C GLY A 124 27.01 13.86 -7.07
N GLU A 125 26.56 13.74 -8.32
CA GLU A 125 25.31 14.33 -8.82
C GLU A 125 25.25 15.87 -8.70
N ASP A 126 26.38 16.55 -8.94
CA ASP A 126 26.49 17.99 -8.67
C ASP A 126 25.55 18.82 -9.56
N GLU A 127 25.33 18.45 -10.82
CA GLU A 127 24.41 19.10 -11.76
C GLU A 127 22.94 18.90 -11.33
N ALA A 128 22.60 17.68 -10.87
CA ALA A 128 21.26 17.41 -10.35
C ALA A 128 21.01 18.21 -9.06
N LYS A 129 21.99 18.32 -8.17
CA LYS A 129 21.90 19.13 -6.94
C LYS A 129 21.73 20.62 -7.26
N GLU A 130 22.50 21.16 -8.23
CA GLU A 130 22.37 22.56 -8.65
C GLU A 130 20.96 22.84 -9.17
N SER A 131 20.43 21.96 -10.03
CA SER A 131 19.07 22.06 -10.54
C SER A 131 18.01 22.01 -9.44
N LEU A 132 18.23 21.24 -8.37
CA LEU A 132 17.32 21.09 -7.25
C LEU A 132 17.50 22.17 -6.19
N GLN A 133 18.68 22.85 -6.15
CA GLN A 133 18.93 23.98 -5.25
C GLN A 133 17.98 25.14 -5.51
N GLU A 134 17.58 25.36 -6.77
CA GLU A 134 16.56 26.36 -7.10
C GLU A 134 15.22 26.09 -6.43
N ILE A 135 14.85 24.81 -6.25
CA ILE A 135 13.61 24.41 -5.56
C ILE A 135 13.74 24.70 -4.06
N VAL A 136 14.90 24.39 -3.47
CA VAL A 136 15.19 24.71 -2.07
C VAL A 136 15.10 26.22 -1.83
N ASP A 137 15.71 27.01 -2.72
CA ASP A 137 15.70 28.46 -2.63
C ASP A 137 14.28 29.03 -2.76
N PHE A 138 13.47 28.47 -3.64
CA PHE A 138 12.05 28.86 -3.77
C PHE A 138 11.24 28.54 -2.50
N LEU A 139 11.38 27.32 -1.96
CA LEU A 139 10.66 26.93 -0.75
C LEU A 139 11.02 27.80 0.45
N ASN A 140 12.28 28.25 0.52
CA ASN A 140 12.75 29.13 1.57
C ASN A 140 12.38 30.61 1.36
N ASN A 141 12.32 31.08 0.08
CA ASN A 141 12.13 32.48 -0.26
C ASN A 141 11.13 32.67 -1.42
N PRO A 142 9.85 32.27 -1.30
CA PRO A 142 8.89 32.33 -2.40
C PRO A 142 8.63 33.73 -2.91
N LYS A 143 8.65 34.73 -2.03
CA LYS A 143 8.42 36.17 -2.39
C LYS A 143 9.38 36.72 -3.43
N LYS A 144 10.65 36.31 -3.39
CA LYS A 144 11.67 36.71 -4.34
C LYS A 144 11.32 36.33 -5.78
N TYR A 145 10.67 35.21 -5.96
CA TYR A 145 10.25 34.72 -7.28
C TYR A 145 8.94 35.36 -7.73
N GLU A 146 8.01 35.62 -6.81
CA GLU A 146 6.76 36.32 -7.08
C GLU A 146 7.00 37.77 -7.55
N GLU A 147 7.93 38.49 -6.91
CA GLU A 147 8.28 39.89 -7.26
C GLU A 147 8.77 40.03 -8.69
N ILE A 148 9.45 39.00 -9.23
CA ILE A 148 9.97 38.99 -10.61
C ILE A 148 8.92 38.41 -11.57
N GLY A 149 7.83 37.81 -11.05
CA GLY A 149 6.81 37.12 -11.84
C GLY A 149 7.24 35.74 -12.33
N ALA A 150 8.29 35.14 -11.73
CA ALA A 150 8.74 33.77 -12.02
C ALA A 150 7.75 32.75 -11.47
N LYS A 151 7.37 31.80 -12.31
CA LYS A 151 6.52 30.65 -11.90
C LYS A 151 7.38 29.44 -11.70
N MET A 152 7.34 28.88 -10.49
CA MET A 152 8.01 27.61 -10.24
C MET A 152 7.28 26.44 -10.90
N PRO A 153 8.02 25.41 -11.34
CA PRO A 153 7.42 24.17 -11.82
C PRO A 153 6.61 23.52 -10.69
N LYS A 154 5.40 23.06 -10.99
CA LYS A 154 4.58 22.32 -10.02
C LYS A 154 5.17 20.97 -9.69
N GLY A 155 5.83 20.35 -10.65
CA GLY A 155 6.41 19.03 -10.51
C GLY A 155 7.76 18.88 -11.20
N VAL A 156 8.64 18.14 -10.57
CA VAL A 156 9.97 17.79 -11.08
C VAL A 156 10.09 16.29 -11.19
N LEU A 157 10.58 15.82 -12.33
CA LEU A 157 10.79 14.41 -12.61
C LEU A 157 12.28 14.07 -12.55
N LEU A 158 12.66 13.25 -11.55
CA LEU A 158 14.00 12.66 -11.45
C LEU A 158 14.08 11.43 -12.36
N VAL A 159 14.98 11.46 -13.32
CA VAL A 159 15.10 10.43 -14.35
C VAL A 159 16.49 9.85 -14.33
N GLY A 160 16.59 8.52 -14.27
CA GLY A 160 17.90 7.87 -14.35
C GLY A 160 17.87 6.39 -14.00
N PRO A 161 18.99 5.68 -14.18
CA PRO A 161 19.09 4.26 -13.87
C PRO A 161 18.76 3.92 -12.41
N PRO A 162 18.40 2.67 -12.10
CA PRO A 162 18.20 2.25 -10.70
C PRO A 162 19.51 2.36 -9.91
N GLY A 163 19.39 2.66 -8.62
CA GLY A 163 20.54 2.74 -7.72
C GLY A 163 21.38 4.04 -7.81
N THR A 164 20.97 5.03 -8.60
CA THR A 164 21.68 6.33 -8.70
C THR A 164 21.36 7.30 -7.55
N GLY A 165 20.43 6.95 -6.64
CA GLY A 165 20.15 7.75 -5.44
C GLY A 165 19.01 8.76 -5.59
N LYS A 166 18.12 8.62 -6.56
CA LYS A 166 16.96 9.52 -6.77
C LYS A 166 16.11 9.77 -5.52
N THR A 167 15.77 8.71 -4.80
CA THR A 167 15.03 8.79 -3.53
C THR A 167 15.82 9.49 -2.43
N LEU A 168 17.15 9.24 -2.38
CA LEU A 168 18.04 9.91 -1.42
C LEU A 168 18.16 11.41 -1.73
N LEU A 169 18.27 11.76 -3.01
CA LEU A 169 18.35 13.13 -3.48
C LEU A 169 17.05 13.91 -3.17
N ALA A 170 15.87 13.29 -3.39
CA ALA A 170 14.58 13.89 -3.03
C ALA A 170 14.47 14.18 -1.52
N ARG A 171 14.96 13.26 -0.68
CA ARG A 171 15.03 13.48 0.77
C ARG A 171 16.00 14.59 1.15
N ALA A 172 17.12 14.68 0.44
CA ALA A 172 18.10 15.73 0.68
C ALA A 172 17.53 17.11 0.35
N VAL A 173 16.72 17.24 -0.71
CA VAL A 173 16.02 18.51 -1.04
C VAL A 173 15.11 18.94 0.11
N ALA A 174 14.33 18.02 0.67
CA ALA A 174 13.43 18.31 1.80
C ALA A 174 14.21 18.69 3.06
N GLY A 175 15.31 17.99 3.34
CA GLY A 175 16.17 18.26 4.47
C GLY A 175 16.94 19.58 4.36
N GLU A 176 17.32 19.98 3.15
CA GLU A 176 17.95 21.25 2.89
C GLU A 176 16.96 22.42 2.98
N ALA A 177 15.72 22.21 2.50
CA ALA A 177 14.64 23.19 2.59
C ALA A 177 14.00 23.26 4.00
N GLY A 178 14.20 22.27 4.86
CA GLY A 178 13.60 22.23 6.20
C GLY A 178 12.08 22.08 6.17
N VAL A 179 11.50 21.41 5.14
CA VAL A 179 10.06 21.25 4.98
C VAL A 179 9.61 19.81 5.14
N PRO A 180 8.34 19.55 5.51
CA PRO A 180 7.79 18.21 5.58
C PRO A 180 7.93 17.43 4.27
N PHE A 181 8.26 16.14 4.38
CA PHE A 181 8.47 15.25 3.26
C PHE A 181 7.46 14.10 3.28
N PHE A 182 6.58 14.07 2.29
CA PHE A 182 5.64 12.97 2.06
C PHE A 182 6.22 12.03 1.02
N SER A 183 6.44 10.77 1.35
CA SER A 183 6.97 9.77 0.42
C SER A 183 5.99 8.64 0.21
N ILE A 184 5.74 8.31 -1.05
CA ILE A 184 4.89 7.18 -1.44
C ILE A 184 5.49 6.50 -2.67
N ALA A 185 5.40 5.18 -2.75
CA ALA A 185 5.75 4.45 -3.95
C ALA A 185 4.55 4.39 -4.92
N GLY A 186 4.79 4.50 -6.22
CA GLY A 186 3.73 4.36 -7.23
C GLY A 186 2.95 3.06 -7.12
N SER A 187 3.60 1.98 -6.68
CA SER A 187 2.95 0.69 -6.42
C SER A 187 1.94 0.74 -5.27
N GLU A 188 2.07 1.67 -4.32
CA GLU A 188 1.12 1.82 -3.20
C GLU A 188 -0.24 2.41 -3.63
N PHE A 189 -0.31 2.97 -4.83
CA PHE A 189 -1.57 3.43 -5.44
C PHE A 189 -2.30 2.33 -6.20
N VAL A 190 -1.62 1.23 -6.54
CA VAL A 190 -2.25 0.10 -7.25
C VAL A 190 -2.89 -0.83 -6.24
N GLU A 191 -4.22 -0.83 -6.21
CA GLU A 191 -5.02 -1.62 -5.27
C GLU A 191 -5.90 -2.62 -6.00
N MET A 192 -6.42 -3.63 -5.29
CA MET A 192 -7.33 -4.62 -5.88
C MET A 192 -8.75 -4.07 -6.07
N PHE A 193 -9.12 -3.00 -5.36
CA PHE A 193 -10.45 -2.41 -5.40
C PHE A 193 -10.46 -1.11 -6.21
N VAL A 194 -11.34 -1.05 -7.19
CA VAL A 194 -11.49 0.11 -8.07
C VAL A 194 -11.81 1.38 -7.27
N GLY A 195 -11.05 2.44 -7.53
CA GLY A 195 -11.23 3.75 -6.90
C GLY A 195 -10.45 3.97 -5.61
N MET A 196 -9.82 2.95 -5.01
CA MET A 196 -9.00 3.13 -3.81
C MET A 196 -7.71 3.91 -4.10
N GLY A 197 -7.05 3.65 -5.22
CA GLY A 197 -5.87 4.38 -5.66
C GLY A 197 -6.17 5.88 -5.84
N ALA A 198 -7.27 6.21 -6.52
CA ALA A 198 -7.72 7.59 -6.69
C ALA A 198 -8.05 8.28 -5.35
N SER A 199 -8.60 7.54 -4.38
CA SER A 199 -8.86 8.07 -3.04
C SER A 199 -7.57 8.38 -2.28
N LYS A 200 -6.55 7.51 -2.38
CA LYS A 200 -5.22 7.73 -1.79
C LYS A 200 -4.54 8.98 -2.36
N VAL A 201 -4.65 9.17 -3.68
CA VAL A 201 -4.12 10.39 -4.34
C VAL A 201 -4.77 11.64 -3.74
N ARG A 202 -6.11 11.69 -3.67
CA ARG A 202 -6.83 12.85 -3.09
C ARG A 202 -6.43 13.11 -1.64
N ASP A 203 -6.31 12.06 -0.83
CA ASP A 203 -5.94 12.18 0.58
C ASP A 203 -4.49 12.68 0.75
N LEU A 204 -3.56 12.19 -0.08
CA LEU A 204 -2.18 12.67 -0.13
C LEU A 204 -2.11 14.17 -0.42
N PHE A 205 -2.78 14.63 -1.49
CA PHE A 205 -2.78 16.05 -1.86
C PHE A 205 -3.48 16.94 -0.84
N LYS A 206 -4.53 16.43 -0.19
CA LYS A 206 -5.18 17.11 0.94
C LYS A 206 -4.22 17.30 2.10
N GLN A 207 -3.53 16.23 2.54
CA GLN A 207 -2.53 16.29 3.62
C GLN A 207 -1.38 17.23 3.27
N ALA A 208 -0.88 17.19 2.03
CA ALA A 208 0.14 18.11 1.55
C ALA A 208 -0.32 19.57 1.60
N GLY A 209 -1.56 19.85 1.20
CA GLY A 209 -2.15 21.19 1.27
C GLY A 209 -2.31 21.71 2.71
N GLU A 210 -2.61 20.82 3.67
CA GLU A 210 -2.75 21.18 5.09
C GLU A 210 -1.38 21.46 5.75
N LYS A 211 -0.29 20.92 5.20
CA LYS A 211 1.07 21.03 5.75
C LYS A 211 2.04 21.82 4.85
N ALA A 212 1.51 22.63 3.96
CA ALA A 212 2.34 23.50 3.12
C ALA A 212 3.09 24.56 3.96
N PRO A 213 4.37 24.88 3.65
CA PRO A 213 5.13 24.36 2.50
C PRO A 213 5.65 22.94 2.75
N CYS A 214 5.64 22.07 1.72
CA CYS A 214 6.09 20.68 1.83
C CYS A 214 6.51 20.11 0.46
N ILE A 215 7.17 18.95 0.51
CA ILE A 215 7.52 18.17 -0.68
C ILE A 215 6.72 16.87 -0.68
N VAL A 216 6.08 16.56 -1.81
CA VAL A 216 5.45 15.28 -2.10
C VAL A 216 6.35 14.51 -3.06
N PHE A 217 6.84 13.35 -2.64
CA PHE A 217 7.67 12.49 -3.47
C PHE A 217 6.95 11.21 -3.85
N ILE A 218 6.90 10.94 -5.15
CA ILE A 218 6.31 9.73 -5.73
C ILE A 218 7.43 8.92 -6.37
N ASP A 219 7.82 7.83 -5.74
CA ASP A 219 8.83 6.93 -6.32
C ASP A 219 8.17 5.97 -7.32
N GLU A 220 8.93 5.52 -8.33
CA GLU A 220 8.48 4.59 -9.36
C GLU A 220 7.15 5.03 -10.01
N ILE A 221 7.04 6.29 -10.42
CA ILE A 221 5.81 6.86 -11.00
C ILE A 221 5.35 6.11 -12.26
N ASP A 222 6.25 5.43 -12.95
CA ASP A 222 5.96 4.58 -14.10
C ASP A 222 5.03 3.40 -13.78
N THR A 223 4.88 3.04 -12.52
CA THR A 223 3.92 2.01 -12.08
C THR A 223 2.47 2.41 -12.34
N ILE A 224 2.14 3.70 -12.16
CA ILE A 224 0.80 4.24 -12.41
C ILE A 224 0.72 5.04 -13.71
N GLY A 225 1.84 5.62 -14.14
CA GLY A 225 1.93 6.53 -15.28
C GLY A 225 2.32 5.88 -16.61
N LYS A 226 2.18 4.57 -16.80
CA LYS A 226 2.56 3.87 -18.02
C LYS A 226 1.64 4.24 -19.19
N LYS A 227 2.22 4.40 -20.40
CA LYS A 227 1.48 4.60 -21.66
C LYS A 227 0.46 3.48 -21.89
N ARG A 228 -0.64 3.83 -22.55
CA ARG A 228 -1.65 2.87 -23.00
C ARG A 228 -1.06 2.00 -24.10
N ASP A 229 -0.75 0.75 -23.79
CA ASP A 229 -0.53 -0.25 -24.82
C ASP A 229 -1.90 -0.71 -25.31
N GLY A 230 -2.17 -0.59 -26.62
CA GLY A 230 -3.46 -0.90 -27.24
C GLY A 230 -3.91 -2.38 -27.21
N GLY A 231 -3.45 -3.15 -26.24
CA GLY A 231 -3.79 -4.55 -25.99
C GLY A 231 -4.80 -4.68 -24.87
N SER A 232 -5.95 -5.27 -25.18
CA SER A 232 -7.06 -5.57 -24.28
C SER A 232 -6.66 -6.53 -23.15
N ASN A 233 -6.24 -5.98 -21.99
CA ASN A 233 -6.24 -6.73 -20.74
C ASN A 233 -7.37 -6.19 -19.86
N LEU A 234 -8.47 -6.95 -19.83
CA LEU A 234 -9.64 -6.64 -19.02
C LEU A 234 -9.30 -6.65 -17.53
N GLY A 235 -9.51 -5.53 -16.86
CA GLY A 235 -9.71 -5.44 -15.41
C GLY A 235 -8.59 -4.80 -14.59
N GLY A 236 -7.32 -4.81 -15.01
CA GLY A 236 -6.23 -4.22 -14.22
C GLY A 236 -5.78 -2.83 -14.70
N ASN A 237 -6.18 -2.45 -15.91
CA ASN A 237 -5.81 -1.15 -16.49
C ASN A 237 -6.74 -0.02 -16.05
N ASP A 238 -8.01 -0.31 -15.77
CA ASP A 238 -9.01 0.71 -15.43
C ASP A 238 -8.69 1.42 -14.12
N GLU A 239 -8.21 0.69 -13.11
CA GLU A 239 -7.84 1.28 -11.81
C GLU A 239 -6.61 2.19 -11.92
N ARG A 240 -5.57 1.71 -12.63
CA ARG A 240 -4.36 2.51 -12.86
C ARG A 240 -4.69 3.79 -13.65
N GLU A 241 -5.53 3.67 -14.67
CA GLU A 241 -5.97 4.82 -15.46
C GLU A 241 -6.79 5.80 -14.62
N GLN A 242 -7.69 5.31 -13.78
CA GLN A 242 -8.46 6.15 -12.85
C GLN A 242 -7.55 6.86 -11.86
N THR A 243 -6.55 6.17 -11.32
CA THR A 243 -5.56 6.72 -10.39
C THR A 243 -4.68 7.76 -11.07
N LEU A 244 -4.21 7.48 -12.30
CA LEU A 244 -3.45 8.45 -13.11
C LEU A 244 -4.28 9.71 -13.39
N ASN A 245 -5.52 9.55 -13.85
CA ASN A 245 -6.41 10.67 -14.13
C ASN A 245 -6.69 11.50 -12.88
N GLN A 246 -6.82 10.88 -11.71
CA GLN A 246 -6.96 11.59 -10.45
C GLN A 246 -5.68 12.36 -10.10
N LEU A 247 -4.49 11.76 -10.27
CA LEU A 247 -3.21 12.44 -10.05
C LEU A 247 -3.08 13.68 -10.95
N LEU A 248 -3.41 13.54 -12.24
CA LEU A 248 -3.38 14.66 -13.18
C LEU A 248 -4.35 15.77 -12.78
N THR A 249 -5.54 15.40 -12.30
CA THR A 249 -6.56 16.35 -11.84
C THR A 249 -6.10 17.10 -10.59
N GLU A 250 -5.51 16.41 -9.61
CA GLU A 250 -4.97 17.03 -8.41
C GLU A 250 -3.80 17.99 -8.75
N MET A 251 -2.89 17.56 -9.63
CA MET A 251 -1.79 18.43 -10.09
C MET A 251 -2.28 19.68 -10.81
N ASP A 252 -3.29 19.56 -11.67
CA ASP A 252 -3.84 20.71 -12.41
C ASP A 252 -4.57 21.68 -11.46
N GLY A 253 -5.34 21.13 -10.51
CA GLY A 253 -6.08 21.91 -9.50
C GLY A 253 -5.21 22.47 -8.37
N PHE A 254 -3.93 22.08 -8.30
CA PHE A 254 -3.06 22.48 -7.23
C PHE A 254 -2.47 23.88 -7.45
N ASP A 255 -2.53 24.70 -6.41
CA ASP A 255 -1.99 26.05 -6.42
C ASP A 255 -0.50 26.03 -6.01
N ALA A 256 0.38 26.27 -6.97
CA ALA A 256 1.83 26.29 -6.75
C ALA A 256 2.26 27.40 -5.74
N THR A 257 1.44 28.43 -5.54
CA THR A 257 1.75 29.53 -4.59
C THR A 257 1.70 29.08 -3.13
N LYS A 258 1.07 27.93 -2.83
CA LYS A 258 1.02 27.38 -1.48
C LYS A 258 2.34 26.73 -1.03
N GLY A 259 3.36 26.70 -1.88
CA GLY A 259 4.68 26.15 -1.52
C GLY A 259 4.74 24.62 -1.47
N VAL A 260 3.85 23.91 -2.18
CA VAL A 260 3.97 22.46 -2.33
C VAL A 260 4.63 22.15 -3.65
N VAL A 261 5.70 21.34 -3.59
CA VAL A 261 6.44 20.85 -4.76
C VAL A 261 6.30 19.35 -4.87
N ILE A 262 5.97 18.87 -6.07
CA ILE A 262 5.84 17.44 -6.34
C ILE A 262 7.13 16.96 -7.01
N LEU A 263 7.83 16.03 -6.36
CA LEU A 263 8.95 15.34 -6.97
C LEU A 263 8.50 13.92 -7.35
N ALA A 264 8.85 13.46 -8.55
CA ALA A 264 8.63 12.06 -8.92
C ALA A 264 9.93 11.44 -9.42
N ALA A 265 10.09 10.13 -9.25
CA ALA A 265 11.23 9.40 -9.76
C ALA A 265 10.78 8.28 -10.70
N THR A 266 11.55 8.06 -11.77
CA THR A 266 11.37 6.94 -12.69
C THR A 266 12.71 6.44 -13.22
N ASN A 267 12.77 5.14 -13.44
CA ASN A 267 13.88 4.50 -14.15
C ASN A 267 13.61 4.37 -15.67
N ARG A 268 12.35 4.63 -16.10
CA ARG A 268 11.88 4.39 -17.48
C ARG A 268 11.06 5.57 -18.00
N PRO A 269 11.68 6.71 -18.28
CA PRO A 269 10.98 7.90 -18.73
C PRO A 269 10.21 7.70 -20.03
N GLU A 270 10.68 6.80 -20.91
CA GLU A 270 10.06 6.45 -22.19
C GLU A 270 8.71 5.72 -22.03
N SER A 271 8.49 5.05 -20.89
CA SER A 271 7.26 4.35 -20.59
C SER A 271 6.14 5.25 -20.08
N LEU A 272 6.46 6.50 -19.69
CA LEU A 272 5.50 7.41 -19.09
C LEU A 272 4.48 7.95 -20.10
N ASP A 273 3.24 8.11 -19.65
CA ASP A 273 2.19 8.78 -20.40
C ASP A 273 2.60 10.25 -20.65
N PRO A 274 2.55 10.72 -21.91
CA PRO A 274 2.87 12.12 -22.25
C PRO A 274 2.06 13.15 -21.46
N ALA A 275 0.88 12.80 -20.97
CA ALA A 275 0.06 13.69 -20.15
C ALA A 275 0.75 14.11 -18.85
N LEU A 276 1.58 13.25 -18.26
CA LEU A 276 2.34 13.56 -17.05
C LEU A 276 3.41 14.64 -17.27
N THR A 277 3.98 14.70 -18.47
CA THR A 277 5.11 15.60 -18.78
C THR A 277 4.70 16.86 -19.51
N ARG A 278 3.39 17.19 -19.54
CA ARG A 278 2.88 18.45 -20.09
C ARG A 278 3.20 19.62 -19.16
N PRO A 279 3.35 20.85 -19.74
CA PRO A 279 3.52 22.06 -18.94
C PRO A 279 2.45 22.21 -17.84
N GLY A 280 2.89 22.56 -16.65
CA GLY A 280 2.03 22.66 -15.47
C GLY A 280 1.90 21.39 -14.65
N ARG A 281 2.60 20.30 -15.03
CA ARG A 281 2.70 19.02 -14.32
C ARG A 281 4.17 18.71 -14.04
N PHE A 282 4.72 17.58 -14.50
CA PHE A 282 6.16 17.29 -14.42
C PHE A 282 6.87 17.93 -15.64
N ASP A 283 6.93 19.24 -15.64
CA ASP A 283 7.49 20.04 -16.74
C ASP A 283 9.01 20.21 -16.63
N ARG A 284 9.59 19.98 -15.46
CA ARG A 284 11.04 19.98 -15.27
C ARG A 284 11.55 18.56 -15.13
N ARG A 285 12.55 18.22 -15.93
CA ARG A 285 13.26 16.93 -15.85
C ARG A 285 14.66 17.16 -15.32
N VAL A 286 15.04 16.41 -14.30
CA VAL A 286 16.39 16.41 -13.72
C VAL A 286 16.98 15.02 -13.96
N PRO A 287 18.00 14.90 -14.84
CA PRO A 287 18.71 13.66 -15.02
C PRO A 287 19.54 13.35 -13.78
N VAL A 288 19.47 12.11 -13.32
CA VAL A 288 20.30 11.55 -12.24
C VAL A 288 21.06 10.38 -12.85
N GLU A 289 22.26 10.68 -13.32
CA GLU A 289 23.03 9.73 -14.14
C GLU A 289 23.91 8.81 -13.27
N LEU A 290 24.59 7.88 -13.91
CA LEU A 290 25.62 7.09 -13.22
C LEU A 290 26.80 8.00 -12.87
N PRO A 291 27.39 7.84 -11.67
CA PRO A 291 28.45 8.73 -11.21
C PRO A 291 29.72 8.62 -12.07
N ASP A 292 30.32 9.77 -12.34
CA ASP A 292 31.64 9.87 -12.95
C ASP A 292 32.75 9.34 -12.02
N LEU A 293 34.00 9.36 -12.45
CA LEU A 293 35.13 8.84 -11.64
C LEU A 293 35.22 9.53 -10.27
N LYS A 294 35.08 10.87 -10.24
CA LYS A 294 35.14 11.65 -9.00
C LYS A 294 33.95 11.37 -8.10
N GLY A 295 32.75 11.29 -8.71
CA GLY A 295 31.51 10.91 -8.03
C GLY A 295 31.61 9.53 -7.39
N ARG A 296 32.14 8.52 -8.12
CA ARG A 296 32.34 7.19 -7.55
C ARG A 296 33.29 7.19 -6.36
N GLU A 297 34.41 7.88 -6.48
CA GLU A 297 35.34 8.02 -5.36
C GLU A 297 34.71 8.69 -4.16
N SER A 298 33.92 9.76 -4.38
CA SER A 298 33.23 10.50 -3.31
C SER A 298 32.16 9.64 -2.65
N ILE A 299 31.40 8.85 -3.41
CA ILE A 299 30.40 7.90 -2.90
C ILE A 299 31.06 6.82 -2.05
N LEU A 300 32.15 6.22 -2.55
CA LEU A 300 32.94 5.22 -1.80
C LEU A 300 33.42 5.79 -0.47
N ARG A 301 34.01 7.00 -0.48
CA ARG A 301 34.48 7.69 0.74
C ARG A 301 33.35 7.97 1.70
N LEU A 302 32.15 8.36 1.20
CA LEU A 302 30.98 8.64 2.02
C LEU A 302 30.54 7.38 2.78
N HIS A 303 30.36 6.27 2.06
CA HIS A 303 29.94 5.00 2.67
C HIS A 303 31.03 4.41 3.59
N ALA A 304 32.26 4.62 3.26
CA ALA A 304 33.43 4.16 4.06
C ALA A 304 33.55 4.86 5.43
N LYS A 305 32.95 6.05 5.64
CA LYS A 305 32.91 6.71 6.95
C LYS A 305 32.34 5.84 8.07
N LYS A 306 31.48 4.88 7.72
CA LYS A 306 30.81 3.97 8.65
C LYS A 306 31.59 2.68 8.94
N VAL A 307 32.75 2.51 8.27
CA VAL A 307 33.54 1.27 8.30
C VAL A 307 34.95 1.56 8.85
N LYS A 308 35.52 0.63 9.61
CA LYS A 308 36.90 0.73 10.05
C LYS A 308 37.83 0.40 8.90
N LEU A 309 38.60 1.38 8.45
CA LEU A 309 39.53 1.27 7.35
C LEU A 309 40.97 1.06 7.85
N GLY A 310 41.73 0.28 7.12
CA GLY A 310 43.18 0.24 7.24
C GLY A 310 43.85 1.46 6.56
N PRO A 311 45.14 1.68 6.82
CA PRO A 311 45.83 2.86 6.29
C PRO A 311 46.16 2.77 4.77
N ASP A 312 46.00 1.61 4.19
CA ASP A 312 46.35 1.27 2.79
C ASP A 312 45.18 1.43 1.80
N CYS A 313 43.99 1.87 2.25
CA CYS A 313 42.80 1.97 1.41
C CYS A 313 42.89 3.16 0.45
N ASP A 314 42.95 2.89 -0.86
CA ASP A 314 42.85 3.89 -1.93
C ASP A 314 41.55 3.74 -2.71
N PHE A 315 40.60 4.65 -2.44
CA PHE A 315 39.32 4.67 -3.13
C PHE A 315 39.39 5.13 -4.59
N GLY A 316 40.45 5.87 -4.97
CA GLY A 316 40.70 6.23 -6.36
C GLY A 316 41.00 5.00 -7.23
N VAL A 317 41.71 4.01 -6.69
CA VAL A 317 41.90 2.72 -7.37
C VAL A 317 40.58 1.98 -7.53
N VAL A 318 39.81 1.87 -6.46
CA VAL A 318 38.50 1.21 -6.49
C VAL A 318 37.54 1.89 -7.48
N ALA A 319 37.50 3.23 -7.49
CA ALA A 319 36.68 4.00 -8.42
C ALA A 319 37.08 3.77 -9.90
N ARG A 320 38.36 3.56 -10.20
CA ARG A 320 38.85 3.18 -11.54
C ARG A 320 38.44 1.76 -11.94
N MET A 321 38.36 0.85 -10.96
CA MET A 321 37.93 -0.54 -11.18
C MET A 321 36.45 -0.72 -11.36
N THR A 322 35.64 0.31 -11.04
CA THR A 322 34.15 0.26 -11.04
C THR A 322 33.51 1.20 -12.09
N PRO A 323 33.91 1.15 -13.38
CA PRO A 323 33.28 1.97 -14.39
C PRO A 323 31.81 1.56 -14.57
N GLY A 324 30.92 2.54 -14.62
CA GLY A 324 29.47 2.30 -14.82
C GLY A 324 28.74 1.78 -13.57
N ALA A 325 29.40 1.66 -12.42
CA ALA A 325 28.75 1.27 -11.18
C ALA A 325 27.84 2.38 -10.64
N SER A 326 26.65 2.00 -10.22
CA SER A 326 25.69 2.87 -9.55
C SER A 326 26.08 3.16 -8.10
N GLY A 327 25.50 4.21 -7.50
CA GLY A 327 25.72 4.52 -6.09
C GLY A 327 25.39 3.38 -5.13
N ALA A 328 24.35 2.61 -5.44
CA ALA A 328 23.96 1.44 -4.66
C ALA A 328 24.98 0.30 -4.74
N GLU A 329 25.54 0.04 -5.93
CA GLU A 329 26.58 -0.96 -6.10
C GLU A 329 27.86 -0.56 -5.38
N LEU A 330 28.25 0.72 -5.42
CA LEU A 330 29.41 1.24 -4.69
C LEU A 330 29.23 1.12 -3.16
N ALA A 331 28.04 1.40 -2.66
CA ALA A 331 27.72 1.19 -1.25
C ALA A 331 27.81 -0.28 -0.86
N ASN A 332 27.36 -1.18 -1.75
CA ASN A 332 27.44 -2.62 -1.54
C ASN A 332 28.89 -3.12 -1.57
N ILE A 333 29.75 -2.58 -2.44
CA ILE A 333 31.19 -2.89 -2.46
C ILE A 333 31.83 -2.60 -1.11
N VAL A 334 31.56 -1.44 -0.52
CA VAL A 334 32.08 -1.08 0.80
C VAL A 334 31.62 -2.04 1.89
N ASN A 335 30.34 -2.41 1.83
CA ASN A 335 29.76 -3.37 2.78
C ASN A 335 30.36 -4.77 2.61
N GLU A 336 30.48 -5.26 1.36
CA GLU A 336 31.06 -6.58 1.09
C GLU A 336 32.55 -6.63 1.47
N ALA A 337 33.28 -5.54 1.28
CA ALA A 337 34.69 -5.43 1.75
C ALA A 337 34.79 -5.55 3.28
N ALA A 338 33.81 -4.95 4.02
CA ALA A 338 33.74 -5.10 5.47
C ALA A 338 33.45 -6.56 5.87
N LEU A 339 32.53 -7.22 5.17
CA LEU A 339 32.23 -8.65 5.37
C LEU A 339 33.43 -9.54 5.04
N CYS A 340 34.17 -9.21 3.98
CA CYS A 340 35.39 -9.89 3.59
C CYS A 340 36.48 -9.78 4.70
N ALA A 341 36.68 -8.59 5.25
CA ALA A 341 37.59 -8.39 6.36
C ALA A 341 37.26 -9.26 7.58
N VAL A 342 35.94 -9.34 7.94
CA VAL A 342 35.46 -10.20 9.04
C VAL A 342 35.71 -11.68 8.72
N ARG A 343 35.40 -12.10 7.50
CA ARG A 343 35.63 -13.50 7.03
C ARG A 343 37.09 -13.93 7.15
N HIS A 344 38.01 -12.99 6.94
CA HIS A 344 39.44 -13.19 7.09
C HIS A 344 40.01 -12.83 8.48
N HIS A 345 39.14 -12.68 9.49
CA HIS A 345 39.47 -12.35 10.86
C HIS A 345 40.26 -11.04 11.02
N ARG A 346 40.10 -10.08 10.11
CA ARG A 346 40.74 -8.76 10.18
C ARG A 346 39.85 -7.78 10.98
N LYS A 347 40.49 -6.81 11.65
CA LYS A 347 39.79 -5.80 12.46
C LYS A 347 39.52 -4.51 11.68
N ALA A 348 40.03 -4.37 10.49
CA ALA A 348 39.86 -3.24 9.59
C ALA A 348 39.89 -3.73 8.14
N VAL A 349 39.16 -3.00 7.27
CA VAL A 349 39.12 -3.25 5.83
C VAL A 349 40.47 -2.83 5.21
N THR A 350 41.04 -3.68 4.37
CA THR A 350 42.24 -3.42 3.62
C THR A 350 41.94 -3.17 2.14
N GLN A 351 42.95 -2.69 1.38
CA GLN A 351 42.77 -2.53 -0.07
C GLN A 351 42.46 -3.85 -0.77
N PHE A 352 43.01 -4.96 -0.27
CA PHE A 352 42.70 -6.30 -0.79
C PHE A 352 41.21 -6.65 -0.63
N ASP A 353 40.59 -6.35 0.53
CA ASP A 353 39.15 -6.61 0.76
C ASP A 353 38.27 -5.79 -0.18
N LEU A 354 38.67 -4.55 -0.48
CA LEU A 354 37.96 -3.69 -1.43
C LEU A 354 38.04 -4.26 -2.86
N GLN A 355 39.20 -4.72 -3.27
CA GLN A 355 39.36 -5.31 -4.61
C GLN A 355 38.59 -6.63 -4.74
N GLU A 356 38.68 -7.51 -3.73
CA GLU A 356 37.90 -8.77 -3.71
C GLU A 356 36.38 -8.51 -3.74
N ALA A 357 35.93 -7.47 -3.06
CA ALA A 357 34.53 -7.05 -3.10
C ALA A 357 34.11 -6.56 -4.49
N VAL A 358 34.94 -5.79 -5.18
CA VAL A 358 34.70 -5.37 -6.58
C VAL A 358 34.55 -6.58 -7.48
N ASP A 359 35.48 -7.52 -7.42
CA ASP A 359 35.42 -8.74 -8.23
C ASP A 359 34.17 -9.56 -7.94
N THR A 360 33.79 -9.66 -6.66
CA THR A 360 32.64 -10.43 -6.25
C THR A 360 31.31 -9.80 -6.76
N ILE A 361 31.19 -8.47 -6.74
CA ILE A 361 29.97 -7.76 -7.10
C ILE A 361 29.86 -7.60 -8.62
N LEU A 362 30.92 -7.22 -9.30
CA LEU A 362 30.88 -6.96 -10.74
C LEU A 362 31.04 -8.22 -11.59
N ALA A 363 31.92 -9.13 -11.21
CA ALA A 363 32.19 -10.36 -11.96
C ALA A 363 31.33 -11.57 -11.47
N GLY A 364 30.68 -11.42 -10.32
CA GLY A 364 29.98 -12.50 -9.62
C GLY A 364 30.93 -13.37 -8.80
N ALA A 365 30.38 -14.03 -7.76
CA ALA A 365 31.15 -14.87 -6.86
C ALA A 365 31.91 -15.96 -7.67
N GLN A 366 33.24 -15.92 -7.65
CA GLN A 366 34.07 -16.94 -8.28
C GLN A 366 33.76 -18.30 -7.64
N LYS A 367 33.33 -19.27 -8.45
CA LYS A 367 33.27 -20.67 -8.02
C LYS A 367 34.66 -21.16 -7.73
N LYS A 368 35.08 -21.19 -6.44
CA LYS A 368 36.42 -21.67 -6.00
C LYS A 368 36.77 -23.09 -6.46
N ASN A 369 35.81 -23.83 -7.02
CA ASN A 369 36.01 -25.23 -7.47
C ASN A 369 35.80 -25.44 -8.98
N LYS A 370 35.84 -24.40 -9.82
CA LYS A 370 35.81 -24.59 -11.25
C LYS A 370 37.20 -24.90 -11.75
N ILE A 371 37.62 -26.18 -11.60
CA ILE A 371 38.79 -26.71 -12.32
C ILE A 371 38.35 -26.76 -13.80
N LEU A 372 38.81 -25.77 -14.57
CA LEU A 372 38.60 -25.77 -16.02
C LEU A 372 39.35 -26.99 -16.59
N ASN A 373 38.59 -27.85 -17.27
CA ASN A 373 39.18 -28.99 -17.97
C ASN A 373 40.07 -28.46 -19.10
N ASN A 374 41.13 -29.19 -19.47
CA ASN A 374 42.10 -28.73 -20.49
C ASN A 374 41.44 -28.37 -21.83
N LYS A 375 40.31 -28.99 -22.18
CA LYS A 375 39.51 -28.63 -23.35
C LYS A 375 38.83 -27.25 -23.23
N GLU A 376 38.35 -26.89 -22.06
CA GLU A 376 37.72 -25.57 -21.79
C GLU A 376 38.78 -24.46 -21.76
N LYS A 377 39.99 -24.74 -21.29
CA LYS A 377 41.14 -23.80 -21.38
C LYS A 377 41.51 -23.50 -22.82
N LEU A 378 41.58 -24.52 -23.67
CA LEU A 378 41.87 -24.37 -25.10
C LEU A 378 40.78 -23.61 -25.85
N SER A 379 39.50 -23.80 -25.53
CA SER A 379 38.40 -23.06 -26.18
C SER A 379 38.42 -21.58 -25.79
N LEU A 380 38.78 -21.22 -24.56
CA LEU A 380 38.89 -19.83 -24.10
C LEU A 380 40.10 -19.11 -24.79
N ILE A 381 41.21 -19.81 -25.04
CA ILE A 381 42.35 -19.26 -25.76
C ILE A 381 41.97 -18.96 -27.23
N HIS A 382 41.24 -19.83 -27.89
CA HIS A 382 40.75 -19.60 -29.27
C HIS A 382 39.73 -18.48 -29.43
N ILE A 383 39.02 -18.08 -28.38
CA ILE A 383 38.05 -16.96 -28.40
C ILE A 383 38.76 -15.60 -28.18
N SER A 384 39.97 -15.62 -27.60
CA SER A 384 40.70 -14.40 -27.28
C SER A 384 41.76 -14.00 -28.30
N GLU A 385 41.98 -14.77 -29.38
CA GLU A 385 42.81 -14.35 -30.51
C GLU A 385 41.96 -13.59 -31.55
N PRO A 386 42.39 -12.38 -31.96
CA PRO A 386 41.66 -11.55 -32.94
C PRO A 386 41.68 -12.14 -34.34
#